data_55d97f7e2e460091f3caa85a8b39a76f
#
_entry.id   55d97f7e2e460091f3caa85a8b39a76f
#
_cell.length_a   1.000
_cell.length_b   1.000
_cell.length_c   1.000
_cell.angle_alpha   90.00
_cell.angle_beta   90.00
_cell.angle_gamma   90.00
#
_symmetry.space_group_name_H-M   'P 1'
#
loop_
_entity.id
_entity.type
_entity.pdbx_description
1 polymer ?
#
loop_
_entity_poly.entity_id
_entity_poly.type
_entity_poly.pdbx_seq_one_letter_code
_entity_poly.pdbx_strand_id
1 'polypeptide(L)'
;MWKTSIAAVLLGTSLLANAQQSASQTAPQSAPQRPAPQVVQWQLQVMRDGQQIDAFDGTTTVGQARTDTHHKMVQHNVGCKDRPAGSIDLARTLTVSPLQADASGVTMSIDAQETFEEDAARQTDTGCKLPPQPRQVSASHPGLKVPTGQWATWTIVDKDPNLVYRVHASLADSATTAN
;
A
#
# COMPACT_ATOMS: atom_id res chain seq x y z
N MET A 1 -15.13 28.37 -52.58
CA MET A 1 -15.76 28.06 -53.89
C MET A 1 -16.77 26.96 -53.68
N TRP A 2 -17.88 27.27 -53.95
CA TRP A 2 -19.23 26.89 -54.43
C TRP A 2 -20.19 26.57 -53.28
N LYS A 3 -21.20 27.45 -52.99
CA LYS A 3 -22.48 27.74 -53.66
C LYS A 3 -23.27 26.45 -53.95
N THR A 4 -24.52 26.27 -53.59
CA THR A 4 -25.78 27.03 -53.63
C THR A 4 -26.88 26.23 -52.93
N SER A 5 -27.68 26.85 -52.08
CA SER A 5 -29.12 27.16 -52.21
C SER A 5 -30.02 26.10 -52.90
N ILE A 6 -31.13 25.75 -52.25
CA ILE A 6 -32.49 25.99 -52.74
C ILE A 6 -33.52 25.71 -51.65
N ALA A 7 -34.44 26.63 -51.45
CA ALA A 7 -35.61 26.55 -50.58
C ALA A 7 -36.76 25.79 -51.28
N ALA A 8 -37.61 25.12 -50.53
CA ALA A 8 -38.96 24.82 -50.92
C ALA A 8 -39.88 24.85 -49.70
N VAL A 9 -40.75 25.82 -49.73
CA VAL A 9 -41.90 26.00 -48.82
C VAL A 9 -43.02 25.13 -49.35
N LEU A 10 -43.67 24.34 -48.49
CA LEU A 10 -45.02 23.80 -48.73
C LEU A 10 -45.81 23.91 -47.43
N LEU A 11 -46.78 24.78 -47.43
CA LEU A 11 -47.91 24.85 -46.49
C LEU A 11 -48.81 23.65 -46.68
N GLY A 12 -49.15 22.98 -45.60
CA GLY A 12 -50.13 21.90 -45.56
C GLY A 12 -50.85 21.90 -44.23
N THR A 13 -52.10 22.19 -44.29
CA THR A 13 -53.12 22.46 -43.22
C THR A 13 -53.37 21.28 -42.30
N SER A 14 -53.51 21.59 -41.02
CA SER A 14 -54.41 21.15 -39.97
C SER A 14 -55.06 19.74 -40.02
N LEU A 15 -54.81 18.94 -38.98
CA LEU A 15 -55.84 18.10 -38.34
C LEU A 15 -55.42 17.94 -36.85
N LEU A 16 -56.26 18.51 -35.98
CA LEU A 16 -56.24 18.30 -34.54
C LEU A 16 -56.64 16.85 -34.21
N ALA A 17 -55.70 16.01 -33.94
CA ALA A 17 -55.96 14.71 -33.29
C ALA A 17 -55.42 14.82 -31.84
N ASN A 18 -56.35 14.95 -30.89
CA ASN A 18 -56.12 14.74 -29.48
C ASN A 18 -55.64 13.31 -29.24
N ALA A 19 -54.32 13.06 -29.33
CA ALA A 19 -53.71 11.87 -28.80
C ALA A 19 -53.44 12.10 -27.32
N GLN A 20 -54.22 11.49 -26.45
CA GLN A 20 -53.88 11.32 -25.04
C GLN A 20 -52.55 10.57 -24.97
N GLN A 21 -51.49 11.31 -24.75
CA GLN A 21 -50.21 10.76 -24.35
C GLN A 21 -50.36 10.18 -22.95
N SER A 22 -50.59 8.87 -22.86
CA SER A 22 -50.34 8.12 -21.63
C SER A 22 -48.86 8.32 -21.32
N ALA A 23 -48.57 9.21 -20.38
CA ALA A 23 -47.25 9.35 -19.83
C ALA A 23 -46.87 8.02 -19.14
N SER A 24 -46.19 7.15 -19.87
CA SER A 24 -45.49 6.04 -19.27
C SER A 24 -44.46 6.64 -18.33
N GLN A 25 -44.79 6.69 -17.03
CA GLN A 25 -43.80 6.96 -16.00
C GLN A 25 -42.75 5.86 -16.05
N THR A 26 -41.68 6.14 -16.77
CA THR A 26 -40.46 5.36 -16.68
C THR A 26 -39.98 5.47 -15.25
N ALA A 27 -40.17 4.40 -14.46
CA ALA A 27 -39.61 4.31 -13.12
C ALA A 27 -38.13 4.68 -13.17
N PRO A 28 -37.64 5.50 -12.23
CA PRO A 28 -36.20 5.82 -12.22
C PRO A 28 -35.42 4.52 -12.10
N GLN A 29 -34.67 4.18 -13.16
CA GLN A 29 -33.71 3.09 -13.12
C GLN A 29 -32.73 3.41 -11.99
N SER A 30 -32.77 2.63 -10.92
CA SER A 30 -31.78 2.68 -9.85
C SER A 30 -30.41 2.56 -10.50
N ALA A 31 -29.62 3.61 -10.41
CA ALA A 31 -28.23 3.58 -10.87
C ALA A 31 -27.52 2.36 -10.21
N PRO A 32 -26.71 1.62 -10.94
CA PRO A 32 -25.97 0.50 -10.36
C PRO A 32 -25.19 0.99 -9.15
N GLN A 33 -25.54 0.49 -7.97
CA GLN A 33 -24.82 0.81 -6.73
C GLN A 33 -23.40 0.32 -6.89
N ARG A 34 -22.46 1.28 -6.88
CA ARG A 34 -21.03 0.94 -6.83
C ARG A 34 -20.77 0.15 -5.55
N PRO A 35 -20.11 -1.02 -5.62
CA PRO A 35 -19.75 -1.77 -4.43
C PRO A 35 -19.06 -0.86 -3.41
N ALA A 36 -19.39 -1.03 -2.14
CA ALA A 36 -18.70 -0.30 -1.08
C ALA A 36 -17.20 -0.62 -1.10
N PRO A 37 -16.33 0.38 -0.87
CA PRO A 37 -14.91 0.15 -0.85
C PRO A 37 -14.55 -0.85 0.27
N GLN A 38 -13.83 -1.90 -0.10
CA GLN A 38 -13.35 -2.88 0.88
C GLN A 38 -12.15 -2.32 1.62
N VAL A 39 -12.16 -2.41 2.94
CA VAL A 39 -11.07 -1.97 3.82
C VAL A 39 -10.40 -3.21 4.41
N VAL A 40 -9.08 -3.24 4.35
CA VAL A 40 -8.24 -4.29 4.92
C VAL A 40 -7.57 -3.77 6.17
N GLN A 41 -7.71 -4.49 7.27
CA GLN A 41 -6.89 -4.33 8.46
C GLN A 41 -5.69 -5.27 8.36
N TRP A 42 -4.49 -4.76 8.63
CA TRP A 42 -3.28 -5.54 8.52
C TRP A 42 -2.32 -5.25 9.67
N GLN A 43 -1.49 -6.25 9.96
CA GLN A 43 -0.38 -6.21 10.91
C GLN A 43 0.86 -6.81 10.25
N LEU A 44 2.02 -6.21 10.48
CA LEU A 44 3.29 -6.69 9.97
C LEU A 44 4.31 -6.70 11.10
N GLN A 45 4.94 -7.83 11.32
CA GLN A 45 6.05 -8.02 12.27
C GLN A 45 7.35 -8.12 11.49
N VAL A 46 8.34 -7.36 11.93
CA VAL A 46 9.71 -7.42 11.39
C VAL A 46 10.55 -8.29 12.31
N MET A 47 11.03 -9.40 11.77
CA MET A 47 11.83 -10.38 12.47
C MET A 47 13.28 -10.31 12.00
N ARG A 48 14.24 -10.14 12.90
CA ARG A 48 15.68 -10.25 12.63
C ARG A 48 16.24 -11.40 13.45
N ASP A 49 16.87 -12.36 12.77
CA ASP A 49 17.46 -13.55 13.41
C ASP A 49 16.50 -14.27 14.37
N GLY A 50 15.22 -14.33 13.97
CA GLY A 50 14.15 -14.96 14.76
C GLY A 50 13.56 -14.10 15.88
N GLN A 51 14.07 -12.91 16.13
CA GLN A 51 13.53 -11.96 17.11
C GLN A 51 12.71 -10.87 16.45
N GLN A 52 11.58 -10.51 17.03
CA GLN A 52 10.81 -9.34 16.59
C GLN A 52 11.55 -8.06 17.00
N ILE A 53 11.89 -7.25 16.01
CA ILE A 53 12.59 -5.97 16.20
C ILE A 53 11.72 -4.76 15.95
N ASP A 54 10.58 -4.95 15.25
CA ASP A 54 9.62 -3.88 14.96
C ASP A 54 8.25 -4.46 14.58
N ALA A 55 7.22 -3.61 14.57
CA ALA A 55 5.89 -3.96 14.09
C ALA A 55 5.19 -2.73 13.50
N PHE A 56 4.42 -2.96 12.46
CA PHE A 56 3.52 -1.99 11.83
C PHE A 56 2.10 -2.54 11.87
N ASP A 57 1.13 -1.66 11.94
CA ASP A 57 -0.28 -2.00 11.77
C ASP A 57 -1.04 -0.87 11.08
N GLY A 58 -2.15 -1.22 10.47
CA GLY A 58 -2.94 -0.21 9.81
C GLY A 58 -4.18 -0.75 9.13
N THR A 59 -4.90 0.20 8.57
CA THR A 59 -6.04 -0.05 7.69
C THR A 59 -5.80 0.62 6.34
N THR A 60 -6.12 -0.08 5.26
CA THR A 60 -5.93 0.43 3.90
C THR A 60 -7.07 -0.06 3.01
N THR A 61 -7.66 0.81 2.23
CA THR A 61 -8.68 0.43 1.25
C THR A 61 -8.06 -0.35 0.10
N VAL A 62 -8.74 -1.39 -0.38
CA VAL A 62 -8.30 -2.14 -1.56
C VAL A 62 -8.09 -1.20 -2.76
N GLY A 63 -6.95 -1.31 -3.41
CA GLY A 63 -6.51 -0.42 -4.50
C GLY A 63 -5.87 0.88 -4.05
N GLN A 64 -5.69 1.11 -2.74
CA GLN A 64 -4.94 2.25 -2.20
C GLN A 64 -3.62 1.76 -1.59
N ALA A 65 -2.66 2.67 -1.48
CA ALA A 65 -1.40 2.44 -0.80
C ALA A 65 -1.30 3.26 0.49
N ARG A 66 -0.66 2.69 1.50
CA ARG A 66 -0.28 3.38 2.73
C ARG A 66 1.21 3.19 2.97
N THR A 67 1.90 4.28 3.27
CA THR A 67 3.33 4.27 3.62
C THR A 67 3.51 4.72 5.05
N ASP A 68 4.25 3.94 5.83
CA ASP A 68 4.66 4.26 7.19
C ASP A 68 6.19 4.16 7.30
N THR A 69 6.80 5.02 8.12
CA THR A 69 8.25 5.03 8.36
C THR A 69 8.53 5.08 9.85
N HIS A 70 9.36 4.15 10.32
CA HIS A 70 9.91 4.15 11.68
C HIS A 70 11.38 4.53 11.65
N HIS A 71 11.83 5.26 12.66
CA HIS A 71 13.21 5.71 12.84
C HIS A 71 13.75 5.22 14.18
N LYS A 72 14.99 4.73 14.17
CA LYS A 72 15.71 4.34 15.37
C LYS A 72 17.12 4.90 15.31
N MET A 73 17.41 5.90 16.15
CA MET A 73 18.74 6.44 16.28
C MET A 73 19.61 5.53 17.16
N VAL A 74 20.74 5.08 16.64
CA VAL A 74 21.72 4.29 17.38
C VAL A 74 23.00 5.10 17.55
N GLN A 75 23.42 5.26 18.80
CA GLN A 75 24.64 5.98 19.16
C GLN A 75 25.82 5.00 19.25
N HIS A 76 26.93 5.34 18.60
CA HIS A 76 28.18 4.60 18.68
C HIS A 76 29.21 5.43 19.42
N ASN A 77 29.77 4.84 20.49
CA ASN A 77 30.83 5.46 21.30
C ASN A 77 32.23 5.08 20.80
N VAL A 78 32.33 4.44 19.64
CA VAL A 78 33.61 4.04 19.02
C VAL A 78 33.93 5.02 17.91
N GLY A 79 35.16 5.47 17.87
CA GLY A 79 35.62 6.42 16.86
C GLY A 79 37.10 6.74 17.06
N CYS A 80 37.67 7.44 16.08
CA CYS A 80 39.05 7.90 16.07
C CYS A 80 39.09 9.42 16.08
N LYS A 81 40.28 10.01 16.37
CA LYS A 81 40.47 11.46 16.38
C LYS A 81 39.90 12.14 15.11
N ASP A 82 40.11 11.50 13.94
CA ASP A 82 39.67 12.04 12.65
C ASP A 82 38.28 11.51 12.21
N ARG A 83 37.70 10.56 12.95
CA ARG A 83 36.35 10.00 12.76
C ARG A 83 35.70 9.74 14.10
N PRO A 84 35.15 10.80 14.70
CA PRO A 84 34.56 10.70 16.03
C PRO A 84 33.33 9.77 16.04
N ALA A 85 32.96 9.37 17.24
CA ALA A 85 31.70 8.68 17.48
C ALA A 85 30.52 9.47 16.89
N GLY A 86 29.53 8.77 16.39
CA GLY A 86 28.36 9.36 15.76
C GLY A 86 27.12 8.52 15.96
N SER A 87 26.00 9.04 15.52
CA SER A 87 24.73 8.34 15.50
C SER A 87 24.37 7.90 14.07
N ILE A 88 23.73 6.75 13.97
CA ILE A 88 23.18 6.21 12.72
C ILE A 88 21.65 6.17 12.87
N ASP A 89 20.93 6.68 11.87
CA ASP A 89 19.49 6.53 11.78
C ASP A 89 19.16 5.23 11.04
N LEU A 90 18.58 4.28 11.77
CA LEU A 90 18.09 3.03 11.24
C LEU A 90 16.62 3.22 10.83
N ALA A 91 16.42 3.80 9.65
CA ALA A 91 15.08 4.01 9.10
C ALA A 91 14.53 2.73 8.46
N ARG A 92 13.24 2.50 8.68
CA ARG A 92 12.46 1.45 8.06
C ARG A 92 11.22 2.04 7.44
N THR A 93 11.08 1.98 6.12
CA THR A 93 9.91 2.45 5.39
C THR A 93 9.18 1.28 4.77
N LEU A 94 7.88 1.23 5.00
CA LEU A 94 6.99 0.19 4.51
C LEU A 94 5.85 0.83 3.74
N THR A 95 5.61 0.36 2.50
CA THR A 95 4.41 0.70 1.73
C THR A 95 3.57 -0.56 1.53
N VAL A 96 2.32 -0.52 2.00
CA VAL A 96 1.36 -1.63 1.91
C VAL A 96 0.21 -1.24 1.00
N SER A 97 -0.09 -2.09 0.02
CA SER A 97 -1.16 -1.88 -0.97
C SER A 97 -1.99 -3.15 -1.11
N PRO A 98 -3.15 -3.28 -0.45
CA PRO A 98 -4.07 -4.37 -0.70
C PRO A 98 -4.58 -4.31 -2.13
N LEU A 99 -4.38 -5.38 -2.90
CA LEU A 99 -4.78 -5.48 -4.31
C LEU A 99 -6.14 -6.13 -4.46
N GLN A 100 -6.42 -7.13 -3.61
CA GLN A 100 -7.65 -7.90 -3.62
C GLN A 100 -7.92 -8.44 -2.22
N ALA A 101 -9.18 -8.51 -1.81
CA ALA A 101 -9.59 -9.13 -0.56
C ALA A 101 -10.91 -9.85 -0.72
N ASP A 102 -11.02 -11.06 -0.18
CA ASP A 102 -12.22 -11.87 -0.14
C ASP A 102 -12.26 -12.75 1.12
N ALA A 103 -13.24 -13.65 1.21
CA ALA A 103 -13.39 -14.55 2.36
C ALA A 103 -12.20 -15.52 2.55
N SER A 104 -11.41 -15.77 1.51
CA SER A 104 -10.24 -16.68 1.57
C SER A 104 -8.98 -15.99 2.07
N GLY A 105 -8.91 -14.66 1.95
CA GLY A 105 -7.76 -13.87 2.38
C GLY A 105 -7.55 -12.58 1.61
N VAL A 106 -6.37 -12.04 1.76
CA VAL A 106 -5.94 -10.77 1.15
C VAL A 106 -4.71 -10.99 0.29
N THR A 107 -4.74 -10.45 -0.92
CA THR A 107 -3.54 -10.32 -1.77
C THR A 107 -3.07 -8.88 -1.69
N MET A 108 -1.80 -8.66 -1.34
CA MET A 108 -1.25 -7.32 -1.19
C MET A 108 0.13 -7.17 -1.82
N SER A 109 0.45 -5.99 -2.32
CA SER A 109 1.81 -5.58 -2.63
C SER A 109 2.43 -4.94 -1.40
N ILE A 110 3.69 -5.26 -1.17
CA ILE A 110 4.48 -4.69 -0.07
C ILE A 110 5.83 -4.27 -0.64
N ASP A 111 6.17 -2.99 -0.45
CA ASP A 111 7.50 -2.45 -0.73
C ASP A 111 8.15 -2.07 0.59
N ALA A 112 9.40 -2.50 0.77
CA ALA A 112 10.17 -2.29 1.99
C ALA A 112 11.51 -1.64 1.68
N GLN A 113 11.89 -0.66 2.51
CA GLN A 113 13.22 -0.09 2.55
C GLN A 113 13.73 -0.18 3.97
N GLU A 114 14.84 -0.87 4.16
CA GLU A 114 15.46 -1.12 5.45
C GLU A 114 16.84 -0.50 5.51
N THR A 115 17.12 0.20 6.59
CA THR A 115 18.48 0.59 6.95
C THR A 115 18.90 -0.16 8.20
N PHE A 116 19.96 -0.93 8.12
CA PHE A 116 20.54 -1.63 9.25
C PHE A 116 22.06 -1.49 9.28
N GLU A 117 22.65 -1.79 10.42
CA GLU A 117 24.10 -1.71 10.58
C GLU A 117 24.75 -2.98 10.05
N GLU A 118 25.86 -2.82 9.31
CA GLU A 118 26.75 -3.93 9.01
C GLU A 118 27.50 -4.35 10.27
N ASP A 119 27.39 -5.61 10.64
CA ASP A 119 28.06 -6.17 11.83
C ASP A 119 29.59 -6.37 11.63
N ALA A 120 30.09 -6.11 10.42
CA ALA A 120 31.51 -6.24 10.12
C ALA A 120 32.34 -5.24 10.93
N ALA A 121 33.17 -5.75 11.84
CA ALA A 121 34.12 -4.95 12.59
C ALA A 121 35.09 -4.23 11.65
N ARG A 122 35.12 -2.91 11.74
CA ARG A 122 35.97 -2.06 10.89
C ARG A 122 37.06 -1.40 11.72
N GLN A 123 38.26 -1.36 11.15
CA GLN A 123 39.40 -0.70 11.75
C GLN A 123 40.17 0.11 10.69
N THR A 124 40.82 1.18 11.13
CA THR A 124 41.82 1.86 10.30
C THR A 124 43.12 1.04 10.23
N ASP A 125 44.01 1.38 9.32
CA ASP A 125 45.34 0.77 9.22
C ASP A 125 46.18 0.94 10.51
N THR A 126 45.85 1.91 11.33
CA THR A 126 46.45 2.18 12.65
C THR A 126 45.76 1.42 13.79
N GLY A 127 44.80 0.52 13.47
CA GLY A 127 44.09 -0.31 14.46
C GLY A 127 42.95 0.40 15.23
N CYS A 128 42.59 1.62 14.85
CA CYS A 128 41.49 2.31 15.46
C CYS A 128 40.13 1.73 15.02
N LYS A 129 39.26 1.40 15.99
CA LYS A 129 37.93 0.88 15.73
C LYS A 129 37.04 1.96 15.14
N LEU A 130 36.32 1.64 14.06
CA LEU A 130 35.36 2.50 13.42
C LEU A 130 33.91 2.06 13.77
N PRO A 131 32.95 2.99 13.78
CA PRO A 131 31.55 2.62 13.95
C PRO A 131 31.09 1.76 12.77
N PRO A 132 30.02 0.93 12.95
CA PRO A 132 29.38 0.20 11.87
C PRO A 132 28.97 1.15 10.73
N GLN A 133 28.80 0.63 9.54
CA GLN A 133 28.24 1.40 8.43
C GLN A 133 26.75 1.08 8.26
N PRO A 134 25.94 2.09 7.92
CA PRO A 134 24.57 1.82 7.52
C PRO A 134 24.56 1.10 6.16
N ARG A 135 23.76 0.05 6.07
CA ARG A 135 23.46 -0.68 4.83
C ARG A 135 21.99 -0.53 4.53
N GLN A 136 21.65 -0.14 3.31
CA GLN A 136 20.28 -0.10 2.84
C GLN A 136 19.94 -1.35 2.04
N VAL A 137 18.74 -1.88 2.26
CA VAL A 137 18.12 -2.95 1.48
C VAL A 137 16.73 -2.50 1.07
N SER A 138 16.42 -2.68 -0.20
CA SER A 138 15.09 -2.48 -0.75
C SER A 138 14.57 -3.80 -1.28
N ALA A 139 13.33 -4.13 -0.97
CA ALA A 139 12.69 -5.34 -1.43
C ALA A 139 11.22 -5.05 -1.78
N SER A 140 10.68 -5.79 -2.76
CA SER A 140 9.29 -5.68 -3.18
C SER A 140 8.67 -7.05 -3.32
N HIS A 141 7.45 -7.20 -2.82
CA HIS A 141 6.61 -8.38 -3.03
C HIS A 141 5.31 -7.97 -3.72
N PRO A 142 5.16 -8.13 -5.03
CA PRO A 142 4.04 -7.56 -5.80
C PRO A 142 2.70 -8.25 -5.57
N GLY A 143 2.65 -9.38 -4.86
CA GLY A 143 1.41 -10.15 -4.67
C GLY A 143 1.51 -11.18 -3.56
N LEU A 144 1.82 -10.75 -2.34
CA LEU A 144 1.81 -11.60 -1.15
C LEU A 144 0.38 -12.05 -0.83
N LYS A 145 0.15 -13.34 -0.80
CA LYS A 145 -1.13 -13.93 -0.38
C LYS A 145 -1.12 -14.18 1.13
N VAL A 146 -2.05 -13.57 1.83
CA VAL A 146 -2.26 -13.71 3.28
C VAL A 146 -3.61 -14.39 3.48
N PRO A 147 -3.66 -15.71 3.78
CA PRO A 147 -4.91 -16.40 4.03
C PRO A 147 -5.60 -15.86 5.29
N THR A 148 -6.93 -15.90 5.30
CA THR A 148 -7.72 -15.43 6.45
C THR A 148 -7.29 -16.12 7.74
N GLY A 149 -7.02 -15.32 8.77
CA GLY A 149 -6.64 -15.80 10.11
C GLY A 149 -5.23 -16.40 10.20
N GLN A 150 -4.42 -16.28 9.15
CA GLN A 150 -3.06 -16.84 9.14
C GLN A 150 -2.01 -15.74 8.94
N TRP A 151 -0.78 -16.07 9.33
CA TRP A 151 0.39 -15.25 9.04
C TRP A 151 1.07 -15.75 7.76
N ALA A 152 1.28 -14.86 6.82
CA ALA A 152 2.17 -15.08 5.68
C ALA A 152 3.58 -14.61 6.04
N THR A 153 4.58 -15.24 5.43
CA THR A 153 5.99 -14.93 5.70
C THR A 153 6.68 -14.54 4.40
N TRP A 154 7.47 -13.48 4.45
CA TRP A 154 8.29 -13.00 3.34
C TRP A 154 9.72 -12.72 3.80
N THR A 155 10.70 -13.44 3.25
CA THR A 155 12.11 -13.22 3.54
C THR A 155 12.65 -12.07 2.69
N ILE A 156 13.16 -11.04 3.35
CA ILE A 156 13.78 -9.86 2.74
C ILE A 156 15.28 -10.11 2.51
N VAL A 157 15.94 -10.61 3.56
CA VAL A 157 17.35 -10.99 3.56
C VAL A 157 17.47 -12.36 4.18
N ASP A 158 18.11 -13.30 3.48
CA ASP A 158 18.21 -14.68 3.93
C ASP A 158 19.28 -14.88 5.01
N LYS A 159 20.40 -14.13 4.92
CA LYS A 159 21.55 -14.27 5.83
C LYS A 159 22.22 -12.93 6.11
N ASP A 160 22.80 -12.83 7.30
CA ASP A 160 23.71 -11.78 7.75
C ASP A 160 23.16 -10.33 7.61
N PRO A 161 22.09 -9.98 8.33
CA PRO A 161 21.24 -10.77 9.20
C PRO A 161 20.09 -11.43 8.42
N ASN A 162 19.47 -12.49 8.98
CA ASN A 162 18.21 -12.99 8.47
C ASN A 162 17.09 -12.00 8.80
N LEU A 163 16.47 -11.42 7.76
CA LEU A 163 15.39 -10.43 7.90
C LEU A 163 14.13 -10.97 7.23
N VAL A 164 13.09 -11.12 8.03
CA VAL A 164 11.83 -11.73 7.61
C VAL A 164 10.66 -10.87 8.05
N TYR A 165 9.70 -10.67 7.15
CA TYR A 165 8.43 -10.06 7.45
C TYR A 165 7.36 -11.12 7.65
N ARG A 166 6.59 -11.00 8.72
CA ARG A 166 5.37 -11.79 8.96
C ARG A 166 4.18 -10.87 8.84
N VAL A 167 3.23 -11.22 7.99
CA VAL A 167 2.09 -10.38 7.66
C VAL A 167 0.82 -11.12 7.99
N HIS A 168 -0.07 -10.46 8.70
CA HIS A 168 -1.45 -10.88 8.95
C HIS A 168 -2.38 -9.84 8.37
N ALA A 169 -3.46 -10.25 7.70
CA ALA A 169 -4.43 -9.34 7.14
C ALA A 169 -5.83 -9.96 7.13
N SER A 170 -6.85 -9.12 7.29
CA SER A 170 -8.25 -9.48 7.21
C SER A 170 -9.07 -8.33 6.63
N LEU A 171 -10.24 -8.64 6.08
CA LEU A 171 -11.23 -7.60 5.81
C LEU A 171 -11.62 -6.95 7.14
N ALA A 172 -11.63 -5.63 7.17
CA ALA A 172 -12.23 -4.91 8.28
C ALA A 172 -13.74 -5.18 8.29
N ASP A 173 -14.29 -5.52 9.44
CA ASP A 173 -15.73 -5.66 9.59
C ASP A 173 -16.38 -4.34 9.14
N SER A 174 -17.31 -4.43 8.20
CA SER A 174 -18.14 -3.30 7.85
C SER A 174 -18.92 -2.94 9.12
N ALA A 175 -18.47 -1.88 9.83
CA ALA A 175 -19.20 -1.41 10.99
C ALA A 175 -20.64 -1.17 10.51
N THR A 176 -21.54 -2.05 10.94
CA THR A 176 -22.99 -1.84 10.76
C THR A 176 -23.28 -0.53 11.47
N THR A 177 -23.47 0.53 10.69
CA THR A 177 -23.95 1.80 11.23
C THR A 177 -25.34 1.50 11.78
N ALA A 178 -25.42 1.15 13.06
CA ALA A 178 -26.67 1.10 13.78
C ALA A 178 -27.23 2.53 13.82
N ASN A 179 -28.31 2.70 13.09
CA ASN A 179 -29.08 3.93 13.00
C ASN A 179 -30.04 4.00 14.18
#